data_41a0900a37454fa2a98a5deec2a64d1d
#
_entry.id   41a0900a37454fa2a98a5deec2a64d1d
#
_cell.length_a   1.000
_cell.length_b   1.000
_cell.length_c   1.000
_cell.angle_alpha   90.00
_cell.angle_beta   90.00
_cell.angle_gamma   90.00
#
_symmetry.space_group_name_H-M   'P 1'
#
loop_
_entity.id
_entity.type
_entity.pdbx_description
1 polymer ?
#
loop_
_entity_poly.entity_id
_entity_poly.type
_entity_poly.pdbx_seq_one_letter_code
_entity_poly.pdbx_strand_id
1 'polypeptide(L)'
;MQQKPYLTWIGLTITLIGAGIYFSGLLPYAVALFPLVAYFLIAKDFSRFTGLLQSVTLLLAALITGALLGGENVFSLIMLSASLLFIALSTYGRMIFFTTFRYINYSWLEPVLIGVALLLYIIGNINTVNSWGWIVPAPAFLFAGIIIKGIFADRKQLKPSQLKGYKVATGSEAPDFELPDENGNLVQLSSFKGQRHLLVVFVRGDWCPGCHMMLRAYQRESERLKQKNIHVLSVGPDPAGVNRDMVQRLGLSFHVLSDEGQRTAMRYGVQMQEYDNDFADKYEEGIPLPASFLIDMNGKVLYVSRPDKVGEFLNPELIFPIIDKL
;
A
#
# COMPACT_ATOMS: atom_id res chain seq x y z
N MET A 1 14.96 -17.03 -4.09
CA MET A 1 13.71 -17.65 -4.62
C MET A 1 12.65 -16.57 -4.69
N GLN A 2 12.05 -16.36 -5.87
CA GLN A 2 11.01 -15.33 -6.04
C GLN A 2 9.80 -15.69 -5.16
N GLN A 3 9.41 -14.81 -4.26
CA GLN A 3 8.21 -15.01 -3.43
C GLN A 3 6.97 -14.95 -4.32
N LYS A 4 6.07 -15.91 -4.14
CA LYS A 4 4.80 -16.00 -4.89
C LYS A 4 3.61 -15.76 -3.97
N PRO A 5 2.48 -15.22 -4.46
CA PRO A 5 1.28 -14.96 -3.66
C PRO A 5 0.51 -16.27 -3.36
N TYR A 6 1.12 -17.18 -2.61
CA TYR A 6 0.54 -18.49 -2.33
C TYR A 6 -0.80 -18.39 -1.61
N LEU A 7 -0.93 -17.46 -0.65
CA LEU A 7 -2.19 -17.31 0.11
C LEU A 7 -3.33 -16.83 -0.78
N THR A 8 -3.05 -16.03 -1.81
CA THR A 8 -4.04 -15.62 -2.81
C THR A 8 -4.56 -16.82 -3.59
N TRP A 9 -3.68 -17.71 -4.05
CA TRP A 9 -4.09 -18.93 -4.75
C TRP A 9 -4.86 -19.90 -3.86
N ILE A 10 -4.40 -20.10 -2.62
CA ILE A 10 -5.12 -20.91 -1.62
C ILE A 10 -6.49 -20.30 -1.35
N GLY A 11 -6.58 -18.99 -1.14
CA GLY A 11 -7.83 -18.28 -0.91
C GLY A 11 -8.82 -18.42 -2.09
N LEU A 12 -8.35 -18.27 -3.32
CA LEU A 12 -9.16 -18.46 -4.53
C LEU A 12 -9.71 -19.91 -4.58
N THR A 13 -8.85 -20.90 -4.34
CA THR A 13 -9.25 -22.31 -4.34
C THR A 13 -10.31 -22.59 -3.28
N ILE A 14 -10.12 -22.09 -2.04
CA ILE A 14 -11.10 -22.24 -0.95
C ILE A 14 -12.43 -21.57 -1.32
N THR A 15 -12.41 -20.39 -1.94
CA THR A 15 -13.62 -19.68 -2.39
C THR A 15 -14.41 -20.52 -3.41
N LEU A 16 -13.71 -21.10 -4.39
CA LEU A 16 -14.33 -21.94 -5.43
C LEU A 16 -14.89 -23.25 -4.85
N ILE A 17 -14.17 -23.88 -3.91
CA ILE A 17 -14.67 -25.06 -3.19
C ILE A 17 -15.94 -24.71 -2.41
N GLY A 18 -15.94 -23.59 -1.67
CA GLY A 18 -17.12 -23.13 -0.93
C GLY A 18 -18.33 -22.91 -1.84
N ALA A 19 -18.14 -22.24 -2.98
CA ALA A 19 -19.19 -22.05 -3.96
C ALA A 19 -19.72 -23.40 -4.51
N GLY A 20 -18.83 -24.35 -4.82
CA GLY A 20 -19.20 -25.68 -5.29
C GLY A 20 -20.03 -26.47 -4.27
N ILE A 21 -19.65 -26.45 -3.00
CA ILE A 21 -20.39 -27.08 -1.90
C ILE A 21 -21.80 -26.48 -1.76
N TYR A 22 -21.93 -25.16 -1.87
CA TYR A 22 -23.22 -24.48 -1.84
C TYR A 22 -24.16 -25.00 -2.92
N PHE A 23 -23.70 -25.13 -4.16
CA PHE A 23 -24.51 -25.64 -5.26
C PHE A 23 -24.86 -27.14 -5.10
N SER A 24 -24.12 -27.88 -4.28
CA SER A 24 -24.49 -29.28 -3.94
C SER A 24 -25.58 -29.42 -2.88
N GLY A 25 -26.07 -28.31 -2.31
CA GLY A 25 -27.12 -28.29 -1.30
C GLY A 25 -26.67 -28.67 0.12
N LEU A 26 -25.38 -28.83 0.34
CA LEU A 26 -24.80 -29.14 1.64
C LEU A 26 -24.54 -27.87 2.47
N LEU A 27 -25.13 -27.77 3.66
CA LEU A 27 -24.88 -26.71 4.67
C LEU A 27 -24.86 -25.26 4.11
N PRO A 28 -25.98 -24.72 3.61
CA PRO A 28 -25.99 -23.54 2.76
C PRO A 28 -25.32 -22.29 3.37
N TYR A 29 -25.43 -22.07 4.68
CA TYR A 29 -24.92 -20.84 5.31
C TYR A 29 -23.53 -20.97 5.93
N ALA A 30 -23.20 -22.14 6.49
CA ALA A 30 -21.86 -22.40 7.02
C ALA A 30 -20.78 -22.34 5.93
N VAL A 31 -21.18 -22.61 4.69
CA VAL A 31 -20.30 -22.54 3.51
C VAL A 31 -19.77 -21.12 3.26
N ALA A 32 -20.49 -20.07 3.71
CA ALA A 32 -20.02 -18.69 3.61
C ALA A 32 -18.73 -18.42 4.42
N LEU A 33 -18.37 -19.27 5.37
CA LEU A 33 -17.10 -19.20 6.08
C LEU A 33 -15.90 -19.46 5.15
N PHE A 34 -16.04 -20.27 4.10
CA PHE A 34 -14.96 -20.56 3.17
C PHE A 34 -14.46 -19.30 2.44
N PRO A 35 -15.30 -18.54 1.71
CA PRO A 35 -14.84 -17.32 1.08
C PRO A 35 -14.47 -16.22 2.08
N LEU A 36 -15.03 -16.21 3.29
CA LEU A 36 -14.61 -15.29 4.34
C LEU A 36 -13.17 -15.59 4.82
N VAL A 37 -12.83 -16.85 5.07
CA VAL A 37 -11.45 -17.26 5.38
C VAL A 37 -10.52 -16.93 4.22
N ALA A 38 -10.96 -17.17 2.99
CA ALA A 38 -10.23 -16.80 1.79
C ALA A 38 -9.95 -15.29 1.72
N TYR A 39 -10.93 -14.46 2.07
CA TYR A 39 -10.79 -13.00 2.15
C TYR A 39 -9.60 -12.61 3.04
N PHE A 40 -9.47 -13.17 4.24
CA PHE A 40 -8.37 -12.86 5.16
C PHE A 40 -7.01 -13.37 4.64
N LEU A 41 -6.97 -14.55 4.01
CA LEU A 41 -5.75 -15.08 3.40
C LEU A 41 -5.26 -14.19 2.26
N ILE A 42 -6.17 -13.77 1.38
CA ILE A 42 -5.86 -12.88 0.26
C ILE A 42 -5.42 -11.50 0.76
N ALA A 43 -6.09 -11.00 1.82
CA ALA A 43 -5.75 -9.75 2.47
C ALA A 43 -4.31 -9.73 3.00
N LYS A 44 -3.83 -10.84 3.54
CA LYS A 44 -2.44 -10.97 4.01
C LYS A 44 -1.43 -10.86 2.87
N ASP A 45 -1.69 -11.50 1.73
CA ASP A 45 -0.84 -11.36 0.54
C ASP A 45 -0.93 -9.96 -0.08
N PHE A 46 -2.08 -9.30 0.02
CA PHE A 46 -2.33 -8.02 -0.61
C PHE A 46 -1.32 -6.95 -0.18
N SER A 47 -0.95 -6.91 1.10
CA SER A 47 0.02 -5.94 1.63
C SER A 47 1.40 -6.03 0.95
N ARG A 48 1.82 -7.23 0.56
CA ARG A 48 3.13 -7.48 -0.08
C ARG A 48 3.08 -7.42 -1.60
N PHE A 49 2.02 -7.94 -2.22
CA PHE A 49 1.96 -8.07 -3.67
C PHE A 49 1.20 -6.92 -4.34
N THR A 50 0.20 -6.31 -3.68
CA THR A 50 -0.58 -5.14 -4.15
C THR A 50 -0.97 -5.20 -5.63
N GLY A 51 -1.22 -6.39 -6.16
CA GLY A 51 -1.46 -6.60 -7.59
C GLY A 51 -2.94 -6.66 -7.96
N LEU A 52 -3.22 -6.64 -9.26
CA LEU A 52 -4.59 -6.76 -9.79
C LEU A 52 -5.22 -8.10 -9.39
N LEU A 53 -4.45 -9.20 -9.43
CA LEU A 53 -4.93 -10.53 -9.05
C LEU A 53 -5.45 -10.52 -7.60
N GLN A 54 -4.67 -9.98 -6.65
CA GLN A 54 -5.06 -9.89 -5.24
C GLN A 54 -6.30 -9.03 -5.06
N SER A 55 -6.38 -7.91 -5.77
CA SER A 55 -7.54 -7.01 -5.71
C SER A 55 -8.82 -7.71 -6.19
N VAL A 56 -8.78 -8.34 -7.36
CA VAL A 56 -9.93 -9.03 -7.96
C VAL A 56 -10.38 -10.21 -7.09
N THR A 57 -9.45 -11.06 -6.65
CA THR A 57 -9.79 -12.23 -5.83
C THR A 57 -10.34 -11.83 -4.46
N LEU A 58 -9.84 -10.76 -3.84
CA LEU A 58 -10.36 -10.23 -2.58
C LEU A 58 -11.80 -9.71 -2.71
N LEU A 59 -12.08 -8.92 -3.74
CA LEU A 59 -13.42 -8.44 -4.01
C LEU A 59 -14.38 -9.59 -4.35
N LEU A 60 -13.92 -10.58 -5.09
CA LEU A 60 -14.70 -11.77 -5.42
C LEU A 60 -15.04 -12.59 -4.16
N ALA A 61 -14.07 -12.82 -3.26
CA ALA A 61 -14.33 -13.50 -2.00
C ALA A 61 -15.37 -12.75 -1.14
N ALA A 62 -15.28 -11.43 -1.06
CA ALA A 62 -16.24 -10.59 -0.35
C ALA A 62 -17.67 -10.71 -0.95
N LEU A 63 -17.79 -10.60 -2.27
CA LEU A 63 -19.07 -10.73 -2.98
C LEU A 63 -19.69 -12.11 -2.80
N ILE A 64 -18.92 -13.18 -2.94
CA ILE A 64 -19.42 -14.56 -2.78
C ILE A 64 -19.84 -14.81 -1.34
N THR A 65 -19.10 -14.31 -0.34
CA THR A 65 -19.50 -14.43 1.07
C THR A 65 -20.89 -13.83 1.29
N GLY A 66 -21.10 -12.61 0.79
CA GLY A 66 -22.39 -11.93 0.92
C GLY A 66 -23.52 -12.63 0.17
N ALA A 67 -23.25 -13.15 -1.03
CA ALA A 67 -24.22 -13.91 -1.82
C ALA A 67 -24.67 -15.21 -1.11
N LEU A 68 -23.72 -15.97 -0.55
CA LEU A 68 -24.02 -17.18 0.19
C LEU A 68 -24.82 -16.91 1.48
N LEU A 69 -24.56 -15.80 2.15
CA LEU A 69 -25.31 -15.39 3.34
C LEU A 69 -26.73 -14.92 3.03
N GLY A 70 -26.94 -14.29 1.88
CA GLY A 70 -28.27 -13.85 1.40
C GLY A 70 -29.16 -15.01 0.95
N GLY A 71 -28.56 -16.13 0.53
CA GLY A 71 -29.24 -17.33 0.10
C GLY A 71 -30.24 -17.09 -1.05
N GLU A 72 -31.47 -17.63 -0.93
CA GLU A 72 -32.51 -17.51 -1.95
C GLU A 72 -33.20 -16.13 -1.96
N ASN A 73 -33.04 -15.34 -0.91
CA ASN A 73 -33.60 -14.00 -0.86
C ASN A 73 -32.69 -13.02 -1.65
N VAL A 74 -33.12 -12.72 -2.89
CA VAL A 74 -32.38 -11.86 -3.82
C VAL A 74 -32.06 -10.49 -3.21
N PHE A 75 -32.98 -9.89 -2.47
CA PHE A 75 -32.75 -8.60 -1.82
C PHE A 75 -31.64 -8.68 -0.79
N SER A 76 -31.69 -9.66 0.11
CA SER A 76 -30.66 -9.90 1.13
C SER A 76 -29.32 -10.26 0.50
N LEU A 77 -29.31 -11.08 -0.54
CA LEU A 77 -28.12 -11.42 -1.31
C LEU A 77 -27.43 -10.15 -1.84
N ILE A 78 -28.18 -9.25 -2.47
CA ILE A 78 -27.63 -8.00 -3.00
C ILE A 78 -27.10 -7.12 -1.86
N MET A 79 -27.87 -6.93 -0.79
CA MET A 79 -27.49 -6.05 0.32
C MET A 79 -26.25 -6.56 1.07
N LEU A 80 -26.18 -7.86 1.37
CA LEU A 80 -25.03 -8.45 2.07
C LEU A 80 -23.79 -8.52 1.19
N SER A 81 -23.93 -8.83 -0.09
CA SER A 81 -22.83 -8.78 -1.06
C SER A 81 -22.26 -7.37 -1.18
N ALA A 82 -23.13 -6.36 -1.33
CA ALA A 82 -22.71 -4.96 -1.37
C ALA A 82 -22.07 -4.52 -0.05
N SER A 83 -22.62 -4.91 1.09
CA SER A 83 -22.03 -4.60 2.40
C SER A 83 -20.59 -5.10 2.51
N LEU A 84 -20.34 -6.36 2.22
CA LEU A 84 -18.98 -6.94 2.28
C LEU A 84 -18.04 -6.34 1.24
N LEU A 85 -18.56 -6.00 0.05
CA LEU A 85 -17.80 -5.25 -0.95
C LEU A 85 -17.36 -3.87 -0.41
N PHE A 86 -18.26 -3.12 0.23
CA PHE A 86 -17.92 -1.82 0.82
C PHE A 86 -16.95 -1.94 2.00
N ILE A 87 -17.00 -3.04 2.79
CA ILE A 87 -15.98 -3.34 3.81
C ILE A 87 -14.61 -3.56 3.13
N ALA A 88 -14.56 -4.39 2.09
CA ALA A 88 -13.33 -4.61 1.35
C ALA A 88 -12.77 -3.31 0.75
N LEU A 89 -13.62 -2.46 0.21
CA LEU A 89 -13.24 -1.13 -0.30
C LEU A 89 -12.82 -0.17 0.80
N SER A 90 -13.40 -0.23 2.00
CA SER A 90 -12.97 0.61 3.12
C SER A 90 -11.57 0.28 3.63
N THR A 91 -11.17 -0.99 3.54
CA THR A 91 -9.85 -1.47 4.00
C THR A 91 -8.77 -1.35 2.91
N TYR A 92 -9.11 -1.72 1.68
CA TYR A 92 -8.14 -1.85 0.59
C TYR A 92 -8.40 -0.90 -0.59
N GLY A 93 -9.49 -0.12 -0.57
CA GLY A 93 -9.92 0.69 -1.70
C GLY A 93 -8.84 1.64 -2.20
N ARG A 94 -8.15 2.35 -1.30
CA ARG A 94 -7.04 3.22 -1.70
C ARG A 94 -5.94 2.47 -2.44
N MET A 95 -5.59 1.28 -1.99
CA MET A 95 -4.55 0.45 -2.61
C MET A 95 -5.03 -0.10 -3.95
N ILE A 96 -6.29 -0.52 -4.05
CA ILE A 96 -6.90 -0.98 -5.30
C ILE A 96 -6.96 0.17 -6.31
N PHE A 97 -7.47 1.33 -5.92
CA PHE A 97 -7.55 2.51 -6.79
C PHE A 97 -6.18 2.98 -7.23
N PHE A 98 -5.21 3.02 -6.32
CA PHE A 98 -3.87 3.46 -6.64
C PHE A 98 -3.13 2.53 -7.62
N THR A 99 -3.35 1.22 -7.55
CA THR A 99 -2.75 0.28 -8.50
C THR A 99 -3.40 0.31 -9.87
N THR A 100 -4.68 0.70 -9.95
CA THR A 100 -5.50 0.62 -11.19
C THR A 100 -5.81 1.99 -11.78
N PHE A 101 -5.94 3.04 -10.92
CA PHE A 101 -6.34 4.39 -11.29
C PHE A 101 -5.38 5.43 -10.70
N ARG A 102 -5.93 6.59 -10.30
CA ARG A 102 -5.19 7.67 -9.64
C ARG A 102 -5.33 7.60 -8.12
N TYR A 103 -4.35 8.11 -7.41
CA TYR A 103 -4.41 8.22 -5.96
C TYR A 103 -5.57 9.12 -5.51
N ILE A 104 -6.35 8.63 -4.52
CA ILE A 104 -7.48 9.35 -3.95
C ILE A 104 -7.10 9.89 -2.57
N ASN A 105 -7.11 11.21 -2.42
CA ASN A 105 -6.76 11.88 -1.16
C ASN A 105 -8.00 12.45 -0.44
N TYR A 106 -8.98 11.58 -0.12
CA TYR A 106 -10.14 11.96 0.69
C TYR A 106 -10.06 11.31 2.07
N SER A 107 -9.87 12.12 3.13
CA SER A 107 -9.72 11.62 4.50
C SER A 107 -11.00 10.98 5.08
N TRP A 108 -12.15 11.24 4.49
CA TRP A 108 -13.47 10.74 4.89
C TRP A 108 -13.90 9.45 4.17
N LEU A 109 -13.11 8.98 3.20
CA LEU A 109 -13.53 7.88 2.31
C LEU A 109 -13.79 6.58 3.08
N GLU A 110 -12.85 6.14 3.91
CA GLU A 110 -12.96 4.90 4.67
C GLU A 110 -14.12 4.91 5.67
N PRO A 111 -14.28 5.97 6.52
CA PRO A 111 -15.43 6.06 7.42
C PRO A 111 -16.79 6.04 6.70
N VAL A 112 -16.91 6.70 5.55
CA VAL A 112 -18.15 6.70 4.77
C VAL A 112 -18.42 5.30 4.20
N LEU A 113 -17.42 4.63 3.63
CA LEU A 113 -17.57 3.29 3.08
C LEU A 113 -18.00 2.28 4.16
N ILE A 114 -17.43 2.36 5.39
CA ILE A 114 -17.83 1.47 6.47
C ILE A 114 -19.24 1.79 6.99
N GLY A 115 -19.62 3.08 7.01
CA GLY A 115 -20.98 3.49 7.36
C GLY A 115 -22.02 2.96 6.37
N VAL A 116 -21.74 3.05 5.08
CA VAL A 116 -22.58 2.47 4.02
C VAL A 116 -22.62 0.95 4.15
N ALA A 117 -21.48 0.29 4.38
CA ALA A 117 -21.42 -1.15 4.58
C ALA A 117 -22.31 -1.59 5.76
N LEU A 118 -22.23 -0.89 6.88
CA LEU A 118 -23.03 -1.19 8.08
C LEU A 118 -24.53 -1.02 7.82
N LEU A 119 -24.93 0.03 7.11
CA LEU A 119 -26.32 0.26 6.73
C LEU A 119 -26.84 -0.89 5.85
N LEU A 120 -26.11 -1.25 4.82
CA LEU A 120 -26.47 -2.35 3.91
C LEU A 120 -26.50 -3.71 4.65
N TYR A 121 -25.59 -3.92 5.60
CA TYR A 121 -25.56 -5.11 6.45
C TYR A 121 -26.83 -5.23 7.29
N ILE A 122 -27.26 -4.15 7.95
CA ILE A 122 -28.49 -4.13 8.75
C ILE A 122 -29.70 -4.38 7.85
N ILE A 123 -29.82 -3.64 6.75
CA ILE A 123 -30.95 -3.79 5.81
C ILE A 123 -31.03 -5.20 5.24
N GLY A 124 -29.89 -5.78 4.86
CA GLY A 124 -29.81 -7.14 4.32
C GLY A 124 -30.25 -8.22 5.31
N ASN A 125 -30.02 -8.02 6.61
CA ASN A 125 -30.36 -8.98 7.65
C ASN A 125 -31.77 -8.83 8.23
N ILE A 126 -32.37 -7.65 8.21
CA ILE A 126 -33.74 -7.44 8.76
C ILE A 126 -34.77 -8.35 8.09
N ASN A 127 -34.61 -8.63 6.81
CA ASN A 127 -35.53 -9.43 6.02
C ASN A 127 -35.15 -10.93 5.92
N THR A 128 -34.10 -11.35 6.64
CA THR A 128 -33.68 -12.76 6.66
C THR A 128 -33.92 -13.39 8.02
N VAL A 129 -34.40 -14.63 8.02
CA VAL A 129 -34.49 -15.48 9.24
C VAL A 129 -33.10 -16.07 9.60
N ASN A 130 -32.07 -15.73 8.83
CA ASN A 130 -30.76 -16.36 8.89
C ASN A 130 -29.83 -15.69 9.92
N SER A 131 -29.63 -16.35 11.05
CA SER A 131 -28.70 -15.87 12.11
C SER A 131 -27.24 -15.78 11.66
N TRP A 132 -26.82 -16.55 10.67
CA TRP A 132 -25.46 -16.53 10.13
C TRP A 132 -25.11 -15.22 9.44
N GLY A 133 -26.10 -14.56 8.83
CA GLY A 133 -25.94 -13.23 8.25
C GLY A 133 -25.49 -12.18 9.26
N TRP A 134 -25.85 -12.34 10.53
CA TRP A 134 -25.45 -11.46 11.62
C TRP A 134 -24.06 -11.77 12.19
N ILE A 135 -23.64 -13.03 12.18
CA ILE A 135 -22.42 -13.47 12.88
C ILE A 135 -21.21 -13.48 11.93
N VAL A 136 -21.35 -14.05 10.75
CA VAL A 136 -20.23 -14.32 9.84
C VAL A 136 -19.50 -13.04 9.36
N PRO A 137 -20.17 -11.91 9.05
CA PRO A 137 -19.48 -10.70 8.65
C PRO A 137 -18.78 -9.94 9.80
N ALA A 138 -19.12 -10.21 11.07
CA ALA A 138 -18.57 -9.47 12.20
C ALA A 138 -17.05 -9.40 12.24
N PRO A 139 -16.29 -10.49 11.99
CA PRO A 139 -14.83 -10.42 11.92
C PRO A 139 -14.31 -9.46 10.84
N ALA A 140 -14.98 -9.36 9.67
CA ALA A 140 -14.58 -8.44 8.61
C ALA A 140 -14.79 -6.97 9.03
N PHE A 141 -15.90 -6.66 9.70
CA PHE A 141 -16.14 -5.33 10.28
C PHE A 141 -15.12 -4.98 11.35
N LEU A 142 -14.80 -5.91 12.24
CA LEU A 142 -13.79 -5.71 13.29
C LEU A 142 -12.41 -5.44 12.69
N PHE A 143 -12.03 -6.21 11.69
CA PHE A 143 -10.78 -6.03 10.97
C PHE A 143 -10.71 -4.68 10.25
N ALA A 144 -11.79 -4.28 9.56
CA ALA A 144 -11.89 -2.97 8.94
C ALA A 144 -11.72 -1.83 9.96
N GLY A 145 -12.34 -1.96 11.14
CA GLY A 145 -12.21 -1.01 12.24
C GLY A 145 -10.76 -0.87 12.74
N ILE A 146 -10.05 -2.00 12.89
CA ILE A 146 -8.64 -2.03 13.30
C ILE A 146 -7.76 -1.33 12.24
N ILE A 147 -7.94 -1.65 10.97
CA ILE A 147 -7.19 -1.02 9.86
C ILE A 147 -7.43 0.49 9.83
N ILE A 148 -8.69 0.93 9.94
CA ILE A 148 -9.03 2.35 9.93
C ILE A 148 -8.44 3.07 11.15
N LYS A 149 -8.49 2.46 12.34
CA LYS A 149 -7.83 2.99 13.53
C LYS A 149 -6.33 3.17 13.29
N GLY A 150 -5.67 2.17 12.69
CA GLY A 150 -4.25 2.23 12.32
C GLY A 150 -3.95 3.36 11.33
N ILE A 151 -4.78 3.55 10.29
CA ILE A 151 -4.64 4.65 9.33
C ILE A 151 -4.75 6.01 10.02
N PHE A 152 -5.70 6.20 10.94
CA PHE A 152 -5.84 7.46 11.67
C PHE A 152 -4.70 7.71 12.66
N ALA A 153 -4.20 6.66 13.32
CA ALA A 153 -3.03 6.75 14.21
C ALA A 153 -1.78 7.15 13.41
N ASP A 154 -1.52 6.50 12.27
CA ASP A 154 -0.42 6.83 11.36
C ASP A 154 -0.50 8.30 10.89
N ARG A 155 -1.69 8.75 10.48
CA ARG A 155 -1.92 10.14 10.08
C ARG A 155 -1.67 11.13 11.22
N LYS A 156 -1.96 10.77 12.46
CA LYS A 156 -1.70 11.62 13.64
C LYS A 156 -0.22 11.77 13.91
N GLN A 157 0.55 10.69 13.76
CA GLN A 157 2.01 10.69 13.94
C GLN A 157 2.73 11.50 12.85
N LEU A 158 2.20 11.49 11.62
CA LEU A 158 2.76 12.22 10.48
C LEU A 158 2.35 13.71 10.43
N LYS A 159 1.89 14.30 11.54
CA LYS A 159 1.56 15.74 11.58
C LYS A 159 2.82 16.62 11.52
N PRO A 160 2.73 17.80 10.89
CA PRO A 160 3.85 18.74 10.75
C PRO A 160 4.51 19.14 12.05
N SER A 161 3.76 19.19 13.15
CA SER A 161 4.25 19.55 14.48
C SER A 161 5.28 18.57 15.05
N GLN A 162 5.33 17.35 14.54
CA GLN A 162 6.28 16.31 14.96
C GLN A 162 7.49 16.20 14.01
N LEU A 163 7.38 16.78 12.83
CA LEU A 163 8.43 16.78 11.81
C LEU A 163 9.12 18.14 11.84
N LYS A 164 10.39 18.17 12.25
CA LYS A 164 11.21 19.39 12.28
C LYS A 164 11.51 19.99 10.89
N GLY A 165 10.86 19.46 9.83
CA GLY A 165 11.15 19.76 8.44
C GLY A 165 12.37 19.00 7.91
N TYR A 166 12.53 19.00 6.60
CA TYR A 166 13.73 18.40 6.00
C TYR A 166 14.97 19.29 6.24
N LYS A 167 16.14 18.66 6.28
CA LYS A 167 17.43 19.40 6.29
C LYS A 167 17.81 19.90 4.89
N VAL A 168 17.13 19.39 3.87
CA VAL A 168 17.37 19.67 2.45
C VAL A 168 16.20 20.48 1.91
N ALA A 169 16.49 21.60 1.26
CA ALA A 169 15.49 22.50 0.68
C ALA A 169 15.71 22.65 -0.83
N THR A 170 14.67 23.08 -1.54
CA THR A 170 14.78 23.45 -2.95
C THR A 170 15.85 24.56 -3.14
N GLY A 171 16.74 24.36 -4.10
CA GLY A 171 17.88 25.23 -4.39
C GLY A 171 19.17 24.90 -3.62
N SER A 172 19.10 24.06 -2.56
CA SER A 172 20.29 23.59 -1.85
C SER A 172 21.02 22.48 -2.63
N GLU A 173 22.29 22.22 -2.30
CA GLU A 173 22.97 21.02 -2.75
C GLU A 173 22.40 19.79 -2.04
N ALA A 174 22.21 18.70 -2.80
CA ALA A 174 21.82 17.41 -2.25
C ALA A 174 23.00 16.79 -1.48
N PRO A 175 22.81 16.33 -0.24
CA PRO A 175 23.84 15.60 0.48
C PRO A 175 24.27 14.33 -0.28
N ASP A 176 25.58 14.21 -0.56
CA ASP A 176 26.11 13.01 -1.23
C ASP A 176 25.98 11.77 -0.33
N PHE A 177 25.84 10.61 -0.94
CA PHE A 177 25.84 9.32 -0.26
C PHE A 177 26.48 8.24 -1.13
N GLU A 178 26.96 7.20 -0.49
CA GLU A 178 27.37 5.95 -1.12
C GLU A 178 26.69 4.81 -0.36
N LEU A 179 25.82 4.07 -1.06
CA LEU A 179 24.99 3.01 -0.49
C LEU A 179 24.99 1.77 -1.39
N PRO A 180 24.93 0.55 -0.83
CA PRO A 180 24.76 -0.66 -1.63
C PRO A 180 23.35 -0.74 -2.25
N ASP A 181 23.29 -1.13 -3.51
CA ASP A 181 22.03 -1.48 -4.19
C ASP A 181 21.52 -2.88 -3.73
N GLU A 182 20.42 -3.32 -4.30
CA GLU A 182 19.83 -4.63 -4.01
C GLU A 182 20.73 -5.81 -4.43
N ASN A 183 21.78 -5.58 -5.20
CA ASN A 183 22.76 -6.58 -5.61
C ASN A 183 24.07 -6.50 -4.81
N GLY A 184 24.21 -5.46 -3.97
CA GLY A 184 25.39 -5.19 -3.16
C GLY A 184 26.44 -4.31 -3.85
N ASN A 185 26.14 -3.75 -5.04
CA ASN A 185 27.03 -2.80 -5.69
C ASN A 185 26.89 -1.43 -5.06
N LEU A 186 28.01 -0.74 -4.85
CA LEU A 186 27.99 0.61 -4.30
C LEU A 186 27.50 1.62 -5.34
N VAL A 187 26.52 2.42 -4.96
CA VAL A 187 25.93 3.48 -5.76
C VAL A 187 26.19 4.80 -5.04
N GLN A 188 26.95 5.70 -5.69
CA GLN A 188 27.25 7.02 -5.19
C GLN A 188 26.43 8.08 -5.92
N LEU A 189 25.76 8.99 -5.17
CA LEU A 189 24.93 10.03 -5.78
C LEU A 189 25.75 10.96 -6.68
N SER A 190 26.93 11.38 -6.24
CA SER A 190 27.79 12.29 -7.02
C SER A 190 28.28 11.70 -8.33
N SER A 191 28.26 10.38 -8.53
CA SER A 191 28.66 9.76 -9.80
C SER A 191 27.71 10.10 -10.95
N PHE A 192 26.51 10.57 -10.66
CA PHE A 192 25.50 10.98 -11.66
C PHE A 192 25.61 12.47 -12.06
N LYS A 193 26.45 13.26 -11.36
CA LYS A 193 26.62 14.68 -11.68
C LYS A 193 27.11 14.86 -13.12
N GLY A 194 26.51 15.82 -13.82
CA GLY A 194 26.78 16.06 -15.23
C GLY A 194 26.17 15.07 -16.23
N GLN A 195 25.54 13.99 -15.73
CA GLN A 195 25.04 12.94 -16.58
C GLN A 195 23.50 12.86 -16.56
N ARG A 196 22.88 12.88 -15.38
CA ARG A 196 21.43 12.63 -15.21
C ARG A 196 20.85 13.46 -14.08
N HIS A 197 19.55 13.74 -14.19
CA HIS A 197 18.75 14.13 -13.04
C HIS A 197 18.47 12.91 -12.16
N LEU A 198 18.33 13.11 -10.86
CA LEU A 198 18.03 12.04 -9.91
C LEU A 198 16.70 12.30 -9.22
N LEU A 199 15.89 11.27 -9.10
CA LEU A 199 14.74 11.23 -8.22
C LEU A 199 15.05 10.28 -7.08
N VAL A 200 15.43 10.84 -5.92
CA VAL A 200 15.69 10.08 -4.69
C VAL A 200 14.41 9.94 -3.91
N VAL A 201 14.02 8.68 -3.62
CA VAL A 201 12.74 8.34 -2.97
C VAL A 201 13.01 7.54 -1.71
N PHE A 202 12.72 8.12 -0.54
CA PHE A 202 12.84 7.42 0.73
C PHE A 202 11.59 6.57 1.03
N VAL A 203 11.80 5.34 1.51
CA VAL A 203 10.76 4.37 1.85
C VAL A 203 10.97 3.81 3.24
N ARG A 204 9.87 3.54 3.96
CA ARG A 204 9.89 3.03 5.34
C ARG A 204 10.37 1.57 5.47
N GLY A 205 10.47 0.87 4.36
CA GLY A 205 10.85 -0.54 4.29
C GLY A 205 9.83 -1.39 3.52
N ASP A 206 10.16 -2.66 3.31
CA ASP A 206 9.37 -3.63 2.56
C ASP A 206 8.01 -3.98 3.19
N TRP A 207 7.82 -3.70 4.46
CA TRP A 207 6.55 -3.87 5.15
C TRP A 207 5.50 -2.81 4.82
N CYS A 208 5.90 -1.68 4.19
CA CYS A 208 5.07 -0.50 3.99
C CYS A 208 4.27 -0.55 2.67
N PRO A 209 2.97 -0.89 2.68
CA PRO A 209 2.16 -0.96 1.46
C PRO A 209 2.07 0.37 0.71
N GLY A 210 2.03 1.51 1.43
CA GLY A 210 2.03 2.84 0.83
C GLY A 210 3.31 3.12 0.04
N CYS A 211 4.46 2.65 0.54
CA CYS A 211 5.74 2.76 -0.17
C CYS A 211 5.74 1.92 -1.45
N HIS A 212 5.20 0.70 -1.41
CA HIS A 212 5.03 -0.14 -2.60
C HIS A 212 4.19 0.54 -3.67
N MET A 213 3.08 1.20 -3.27
CA MET A 213 2.23 1.94 -4.20
C MET A 213 2.99 3.10 -4.85
N MET A 214 3.75 3.87 -4.06
CA MET A 214 4.58 4.96 -4.54
C MET A 214 5.65 4.47 -5.53
N LEU A 215 6.40 3.43 -5.19
CA LEU A 215 7.40 2.84 -6.07
C LEU A 215 6.80 2.34 -7.39
N ARG A 216 5.65 1.65 -7.34
CA ARG A 216 4.94 1.22 -8.55
C ARG A 216 4.42 2.38 -9.38
N ALA A 217 4.05 3.50 -8.76
CA ALA A 217 3.65 4.69 -9.52
C ALA A 217 4.84 5.26 -10.31
N TYR A 218 6.02 5.36 -9.71
CA TYR A 218 7.24 5.74 -10.44
C TYR A 218 7.62 4.70 -11.50
N GLN A 219 7.42 3.41 -11.22
CA GLN A 219 7.66 2.35 -12.22
C GLN A 219 6.74 2.49 -13.44
N ARG A 220 5.46 2.81 -13.27
CA ARG A 220 4.54 3.04 -14.39
C ARG A 220 4.97 4.21 -15.28
N GLU A 221 5.60 5.22 -14.69
CA GLU A 221 6.08 6.41 -15.40
C GLU A 221 7.55 6.29 -15.85
N SER A 222 8.13 5.09 -15.76
CA SER A 222 9.58 4.87 -16.02
C SER A 222 10.03 5.37 -17.40
N GLU A 223 9.22 5.19 -18.43
CA GLU A 223 9.55 5.67 -19.79
C GLU A 223 9.54 7.19 -19.88
N ARG A 224 8.58 7.87 -19.23
CA ARG A 224 8.53 9.33 -19.12
C ARG A 224 9.77 9.87 -18.38
N LEU A 225 10.15 9.24 -17.27
CA LEU A 225 11.33 9.60 -16.50
C LEU A 225 12.60 9.42 -17.33
N LYS A 226 12.74 8.33 -18.09
CA LYS A 226 13.87 8.09 -19.00
C LYS A 226 13.95 9.17 -20.10
N GLN A 227 12.82 9.53 -20.72
CA GLN A 227 12.77 10.57 -21.76
C GLN A 227 13.26 11.92 -21.24
N LYS A 228 13.07 12.20 -19.95
CA LYS A 228 13.57 13.39 -19.25
C LYS A 228 14.94 13.22 -18.62
N ASN A 229 15.66 12.14 -18.96
CA ASN A 229 16.97 11.79 -18.41
C ASN A 229 16.99 11.73 -16.87
N ILE A 230 15.91 11.26 -16.24
CA ILE A 230 15.77 11.13 -14.79
C ILE A 230 15.99 9.68 -14.39
N HIS A 231 16.92 9.45 -13.46
CA HIS A 231 17.17 8.16 -12.84
C HIS A 231 16.56 8.12 -11.45
N VAL A 232 15.81 7.05 -11.15
CA VAL A 232 15.17 6.86 -9.84
C VAL A 232 16.08 6.02 -8.95
N LEU A 233 16.29 6.50 -7.72
CA LEU A 233 16.99 5.77 -6.66
C LEU A 233 16.05 5.73 -5.45
N SER A 234 15.59 4.55 -5.06
CA SER A 234 14.88 4.38 -3.79
C SER A 234 15.88 4.13 -2.67
N VAL A 235 15.63 4.67 -1.47
CA VAL A 235 16.48 4.50 -0.29
C VAL A 235 15.62 4.03 0.87
N GLY A 236 15.99 2.92 1.50
CA GLY A 236 15.25 2.34 2.62
C GLY A 236 16.17 1.72 3.67
N PRO A 237 15.62 1.36 4.85
CA PRO A 237 16.38 0.81 5.97
C PRO A 237 16.65 -0.69 5.85
N ASP A 238 16.05 -1.35 4.88
CA ASP A 238 16.19 -2.80 4.74
C ASP A 238 17.54 -3.19 4.11
N PRO A 239 18.09 -4.36 4.47
CA PRO A 239 19.31 -4.89 3.87
C PRO A 239 19.09 -5.27 2.40
N ALA A 240 20.18 -5.32 1.63
CA ALA A 240 20.17 -5.57 0.18
C ALA A 240 19.35 -6.82 -0.23
N GLY A 241 19.37 -7.89 0.57
CA GLY A 241 18.62 -9.11 0.29
C GLY A 241 17.10 -8.92 0.32
N VAL A 242 16.61 -8.12 1.27
CA VAL A 242 15.18 -7.76 1.36
C VAL A 242 14.79 -6.84 0.22
N ASN A 243 15.63 -5.85 -0.09
CA ASN A 243 15.44 -4.94 -1.21
C ASN A 243 15.40 -5.67 -2.55
N ARG A 244 16.24 -6.71 -2.74
CA ARG A 244 16.21 -7.57 -3.94
C ARG A 244 14.87 -8.28 -4.11
N ASP A 245 14.34 -8.87 -3.04
CA ASP A 245 13.00 -9.48 -3.07
C ASP A 245 11.92 -8.45 -3.43
N MET A 246 11.98 -7.26 -2.83
CA MET A 246 11.04 -6.17 -3.12
C MET A 246 11.13 -5.72 -4.58
N VAL A 247 12.31 -5.49 -5.13
CA VAL A 247 12.53 -5.11 -6.54
C VAL A 247 11.91 -6.14 -7.48
N GLN A 248 12.20 -7.43 -7.25
CA GLN A 248 11.66 -8.52 -8.08
C GLN A 248 10.13 -8.62 -7.98
N ARG A 249 9.59 -8.54 -6.76
CA ARG A 249 8.17 -8.69 -6.47
C ARG A 249 7.33 -7.52 -7.00
N LEU A 250 7.86 -6.30 -6.93
CA LEU A 250 7.20 -5.10 -7.45
C LEU A 250 7.47 -4.86 -8.94
N GLY A 251 8.40 -5.58 -9.55
CA GLY A 251 8.80 -5.41 -10.94
C GLY A 251 9.46 -4.05 -11.21
N LEU A 252 10.33 -3.60 -10.29
CA LEU A 252 11.01 -2.30 -10.42
C LEU A 252 12.17 -2.38 -11.41
N SER A 253 12.33 -1.36 -12.23
CA SER A 253 13.46 -1.19 -13.17
C SER A 253 14.53 -0.23 -12.66
N PHE A 254 14.45 0.19 -11.40
CA PHE A 254 15.39 1.08 -10.73
C PHE A 254 15.83 0.47 -9.38
N HIS A 255 16.95 0.97 -8.87
CA HIS A 255 17.59 0.45 -7.66
C HIS A 255 16.87 0.83 -6.36
N VAL A 256 16.92 -0.09 -5.40
CA VAL A 256 16.54 0.15 -4.00
C VAL A 256 17.79 -0.01 -3.14
N LEU A 257 18.26 1.11 -2.62
CA LEU A 257 19.50 1.23 -1.87
C LEU A 257 19.27 0.97 -0.38
N SER A 258 20.25 0.35 0.28
CA SER A 258 20.21 -0.01 1.70
C SER A 258 20.90 1.04 2.55
N ASP A 259 20.13 1.78 3.36
CA ASP A 259 20.62 2.74 4.37
C ASP A 259 20.30 2.18 5.78
N GLU A 260 20.82 0.98 6.12
CA GLU A 260 20.51 0.25 7.34
C GLU A 260 20.75 1.08 8.62
N GLY A 261 21.83 1.89 8.62
CA GLY A 261 22.14 2.82 9.72
C GLY A 261 21.46 4.19 9.61
N GLN A 262 20.52 4.41 8.68
CA GLN A 262 19.74 5.65 8.50
C GLN A 262 20.59 6.94 8.35
N ARG A 263 21.86 6.82 8.01
CA ARG A 263 22.78 7.97 7.93
C ARG A 263 22.42 8.92 6.80
N THR A 264 21.96 8.38 5.67
CA THR A 264 21.49 9.19 4.55
C THR A 264 20.14 9.82 4.87
N ALA A 265 19.19 9.06 5.44
CA ALA A 265 17.92 9.58 5.91
C ALA A 265 18.11 10.72 6.93
N MET A 266 19.07 10.60 7.86
CA MET A 266 19.41 11.65 8.82
C MET A 266 19.95 12.92 8.15
N ARG A 267 20.81 12.77 7.13
CA ARG A 267 21.37 13.93 6.40
C ARG A 267 20.29 14.66 5.58
N TYR A 268 19.34 13.94 5.02
CA TYR A 268 18.20 14.54 4.32
C TYR A 268 17.13 15.08 5.27
N GLY A 269 17.19 14.74 6.57
CA GLY A 269 16.23 15.17 7.58
C GLY A 269 14.90 14.43 7.50
N VAL A 270 14.92 13.21 6.99
CA VAL A 270 13.73 12.33 6.88
C VAL A 270 13.71 11.19 7.88
N GLN A 271 14.75 11.04 8.71
CA GLN A 271 14.78 10.03 9.76
C GLN A 271 13.75 10.32 10.86
N MET A 272 12.98 9.30 11.24
CA MET A 272 12.04 9.31 12.36
C MET A 272 12.47 8.26 13.38
N GLN A 273 13.00 8.70 14.53
CA GLN A 273 13.48 7.82 15.60
C GLN A 273 12.33 7.27 16.44
N GLU A 274 11.32 8.09 16.71
CA GLU A 274 10.16 7.73 17.54
C GLU A 274 8.93 7.53 16.64
N TYR A 275 8.79 6.34 16.10
CA TYR A 275 7.62 5.94 15.34
C TYR A 275 6.98 4.72 15.98
N ASP A 276 5.83 4.95 16.65
CA ASP A 276 5.08 3.91 17.37
C ASP A 276 4.34 3.00 16.38
N ASN A 277 5.02 1.94 15.97
CA ASN A 277 4.47 0.91 15.10
C ASN A 277 5.29 -0.38 15.22
N ASP A 278 4.67 -1.50 15.53
CA ASP A 278 5.28 -2.81 15.72
C ASP A 278 6.21 -3.23 14.55
N PHE A 279 5.93 -2.77 13.32
CA PHE A 279 6.79 -3.04 12.17
C PHE A 279 8.05 -2.21 12.12
N ALA A 280 8.08 -1.07 12.83
CA ALA A 280 9.25 -0.21 12.91
C ALA A 280 10.23 -0.62 14.01
N ASP A 281 9.78 -1.39 15.00
CA ASP A 281 10.59 -1.82 16.16
C ASP A 281 11.83 -2.65 15.78
N LYS A 282 11.81 -3.26 14.60
CA LYS A 282 12.97 -3.99 14.07
C LYS A 282 14.11 -3.09 13.57
N TYR A 283 13.90 -1.77 13.47
CA TYR A 283 14.89 -0.82 13.00
C TYR A 283 15.39 0.02 14.19
N GLU A 284 16.57 -0.31 14.72
CA GLU A 284 17.16 0.37 15.89
C GLU A 284 17.32 1.88 15.70
N GLU A 285 17.65 2.31 14.47
CA GLU A 285 17.85 3.72 14.10
C GLU A 285 16.56 4.42 13.64
N GLY A 286 15.39 3.79 13.82
CA GLY A 286 14.11 4.27 13.33
C GLY A 286 13.87 4.01 11.85
N ILE A 287 12.96 4.74 11.26
CA ILE A 287 12.56 4.60 9.85
C ILE A 287 12.60 5.94 9.13
N PRO A 288 12.82 5.98 7.81
CA PRO A 288 12.69 7.23 7.07
C PRO A 288 11.22 7.60 6.85
N LEU A 289 10.90 8.87 6.94
CA LEU A 289 9.67 9.42 6.40
C LEU A 289 9.66 9.21 4.88
N PRO A 290 8.60 8.66 4.29
CA PRO A 290 8.49 8.59 2.84
C PRO A 290 8.54 9.98 2.23
N ALA A 291 9.55 10.23 1.43
CA ALA A 291 9.82 11.53 0.84
C ALA A 291 10.48 11.40 -0.53
N SER A 292 10.26 12.36 -1.41
CA SER A 292 10.86 12.39 -2.74
C SER A 292 11.63 13.70 -2.95
N PHE A 293 12.83 13.60 -3.49
CA PHE A 293 13.72 14.72 -3.82
C PHE A 293 14.11 14.62 -5.29
N LEU A 294 13.78 15.65 -6.08
CA LEU A 294 14.26 15.75 -7.45
C LEU A 294 15.53 16.60 -7.46
N ILE A 295 16.60 16.06 -8.01
CA ILE A 295 17.94 16.66 -8.01
C ILE A 295 18.35 16.85 -9.46
N ASP A 296 18.88 18.03 -9.81
CA ASP A 296 19.36 18.31 -11.16
C ASP A 296 20.73 17.68 -11.44
N MET A 297 21.20 17.77 -12.68
CA MET A 297 22.50 17.25 -13.10
C MET A 297 23.68 17.92 -12.39
N ASN A 298 23.48 19.10 -11.79
CA ASN A 298 24.53 19.81 -11.03
C ASN A 298 24.54 19.41 -9.55
N GLY A 299 23.60 18.56 -9.11
CA GLY A 299 23.44 18.15 -7.73
C GLY A 299 22.56 19.07 -6.88
N LYS A 300 21.84 20.03 -7.50
CA LYS A 300 20.92 20.93 -6.80
C LYS A 300 19.52 20.33 -6.71
N VAL A 301 18.88 20.49 -5.58
CA VAL A 301 17.50 20.05 -5.33
C VAL A 301 16.52 20.97 -6.03
N LEU A 302 15.75 20.43 -6.96
CA LEU A 302 14.69 21.13 -7.70
C LEU A 302 13.33 21.03 -7.03
N TYR A 303 13.09 19.93 -6.31
CA TYR A 303 11.81 19.66 -5.64
C TYR A 303 12.01 18.80 -4.39
N VAL A 304 11.20 19.08 -3.40
CA VAL A 304 11.08 18.29 -2.17
C VAL A 304 9.62 18.04 -1.92
N SER A 305 9.22 16.77 -1.72
CA SER A 305 7.84 16.42 -1.37
C SER A 305 7.50 16.97 0.02
N ARG A 306 6.26 17.46 0.17
CA ARG A 306 5.84 18.10 1.43
C ARG A 306 5.46 17.05 2.48
N PRO A 307 6.07 17.10 3.68
CA PRO A 307 5.79 16.15 4.75
C PRO A 307 4.48 16.45 5.48
N ASP A 308 3.96 17.69 5.34
CA ASP A 308 2.86 18.23 6.13
C ASP A 308 1.46 17.86 5.60
N LYS A 309 1.40 17.23 4.45
CA LYS A 309 0.12 16.76 3.88
C LYS A 309 0.13 15.26 3.74
N VAL A 310 -0.62 14.60 4.59
CA VAL A 310 -0.82 13.16 4.53
C VAL A 310 -1.32 12.77 3.15
N GLY A 311 -0.53 11.92 2.47
CA GLY A 311 -0.83 11.46 1.12
C GLY A 311 -0.08 12.19 0.01
N GLU A 312 0.43 13.41 0.20
CA GLU A 312 1.23 14.08 -0.83
C GLU A 312 2.52 13.32 -1.13
N PHE A 313 3.22 12.84 -0.12
CA PHE A 313 4.44 12.06 -0.32
C PHE A 313 4.19 10.69 -0.97
N LEU A 314 2.96 10.17 -0.88
CA LEU A 314 2.53 8.94 -1.55
C LEU A 314 2.02 9.19 -2.98
N ASN A 315 1.81 10.45 -3.37
CA ASN A 315 1.31 10.81 -4.69
C ASN A 315 2.41 11.38 -5.58
N PRO A 316 3.05 10.56 -6.43
CA PRO A 316 4.09 11.02 -7.34
C PRO A 316 3.57 11.97 -8.43
N GLU A 317 2.26 12.08 -8.66
CA GLU A 317 1.70 12.99 -9.67
C GLU A 317 2.04 14.47 -9.42
N LEU A 318 2.32 14.84 -8.17
CA LEU A 318 2.68 16.22 -7.83
C LEU A 318 4.04 16.64 -8.37
N ILE A 319 4.94 15.69 -8.61
CA ILE A 319 6.28 15.98 -9.15
C ILE A 319 6.28 16.10 -10.68
N PHE A 320 5.33 15.46 -11.38
CA PHE A 320 5.33 15.43 -12.84
C PHE A 320 5.24 16.80 -13.51
N PRO A 321 4.45 17.78 -13.02
CA PRO A 321 4.48 19.14 -13.60
C PRO A 321 5.83 19.84 -13.51
N ILE A 322 6.69 19.42 -12.57
CA ILE A 322 8.06 19.95 -12.42
C ILE A 322 8.97 19.20 -13.38
N ILE A 323 8.84 17.88 -13.45
CA ILE A 323 9.58 17.03 -14.40
C ILE A 323 9.33 17.43 -15.84
N ASP A 324 8.11 17.79 -16.19
CA ASP A 324 7.76 18.18 -17.58
C ASP A 324 8.47 19.48 -18.02
N LYS A 325 8.88 20.32 -17.08
CA LYS A 325 9.62 21.56 -17.36
C LYS A 325 11.13 21.35 -17.53
N LEU A 326 11.66 20.16 -17.20
CA LEU A 326 13.03 19.75 -17.48
C LEU A 326 13.17 19.35 -18.95
#